data_83145c230060a1708437a4ac4bd5a8fe
#
_entry.id   83145c230060a1708437a4ac4bd5a8fe
#
_cell.length_a   1.000
_cell.length_b   1.000
_cell.length_c   1.000
_cell.angle_alpha   90.00
_cell.angle_beta   90.00
_cell.angle_gamma   90.00
#
_symmetry.space_group_name_H-M   'P 1'
#
loop_
_entity.id
_entity.type
_entity.pdbx_description
1 polymer ?
#
loop_
_entity_poly.entity_id
_entity_poly.type
_entity_poly.pdbx_seq_one_letter_code
_entity_poly.pdbx_strand_id
1 'polypeptide(L)'
;MKKNFTPKLFGLALTAALTLTACGGAPQTGSAQAGSVSDPLTQENTAGSVGTVLLSVNPEIEIDYDESGNVVALNALNDDGRAVLASYSGYEGKSCAAVVSELVDEINAGGYFDATIDGQERNIVLKLERGSQYPSDQFLNELAEAVRLVVEADQIGSQAVMLDDD
;
A
#
# COMPACT_ATOMS: atom_id res chain seq x y z
N MET A 1 30.26 -5.43 -27.66
CA MET A 1 31.03 -4.43 -26.91
C MET A 1 30.84 -4.71 -25.42
N LYS A 2 31.89 -5.18 -24.75
CA LYS A 2 31.86 -5.54 -23.31
C LYS A 2 32.16 -4.25 -22.53
N LYS A 3 31.23 -3.80 -21.67
CA LYS A 3 31.48 -2.69 -20.73
C LYS A 3 31.87 -3.29 -19.39
N ASN A 4 33.13 -3.09 -19.02
CA ASN A 4 33.68 -3.47 -17.72
C ASN A 4 33.16 -2.53 -16.63
N PHE A 5 32.56 -3.09 -15.62
CA PHE A 5 32.13 -2.37 -14.42
C PHE A 5 33.18 -2.59 -13.32
N THR A 6 33.85 -1.54 -12.92
CA THR A 6 34.84 -1.54 -11.84
C THR A 6 34.16 -1.19 -10.51
N PRO A 7 34.30 -2.01 -9.45
CA PRO A 7 33.80 -1.62 -8.11
C PRO A 7 34.81 -0.70 -7.41
N LYS A 8 34.31 0.46 -6.96
CA LYS A 8 35.06 1.32 -6.02
C LYS A 8 34.80 0.86 -4.60
N LEU A 9 35.82 0.31 -3.99
CA LEU A 9 35.93 0.13 -2.53
C LEU A 9 36.08 1.51 -1.86
N PHE A 10 35.23 1.82 -0.90
CA PHE A 10 35.47 2.86 0.11
C PHE A 10 35.26 2.27 1.51
N GLY A 11 36.12 2.37 2.22
CA GLY A 11 36.96 2.37 3.40
C GLY A 11 36.16 2.59 4.67
N LEU A 12 36.51 1.71 5.56
CA LEU A 12 36.20 1.53 6.98
C LEU A 12 36.60 2.75 7.82
N ALA A 13 35.70 3.23 8.69
CA ALA A 13 36.08 3.98 9.88
C ALA A 13 35.20 3.60 11.07
N LEU A 14 35.86 2.88 11.99
CA LEU A 14 35.37 2.41 13.26
C LEU A 14 35.66 3.50 14.31
N THR A 15 34.63 3.99 15.02
CA THR A 15 34.87 4.68 16.33
C THR A 15 33.81 4.23 17.34
N ALA A 16 34.32 3.49 18.32
CA ALA A 16 33.61 3.14 19.53
C ALA A 16 33.70 4.30 20.54
N ALA A 17 32.58 4.64 21.17
CA ALA A 17 32.60 5.38 22.43
C ALA A 17 31.54 4.81 23.38
N LEU A 18 32.01 4.04 24.35
CA LEU A 18 31.22 3.65 25.53
C LEU A 18 31.25 4.84 26.53
N THR A 19 30.07 5.24 27.00
CA THR A 19 29.93 5.92 28.28
C THR A 19 28.84 5.25 29.09
N LEU A 20 29.27 4.49 30.11
CA LEU A 20 28.43 4.08 31.22
C LEU A 20 28.22 5.29 32.13
N THR A 21 26.97 5.61 32.46
CA THR A 21 26.67 6.38 33.65
C THR A 21 25.57 5.67 34.40
N ALA A 22 25.94 5.04 35.50
CA ALA A 22 25.04 4.51 36.51
C ALA A 22 24.69 5.65 37.48
N CYS A 23 23.40 5.83 37.75
CA CYS A 23 22.98 6.42 39.03
C CYS A 23 21.60 5.89 39.38
N GLY A 24 21.54 5.33 40.58
CA GLY A 24 20.43 4.62 41.16
C GLY A 24 19.34 5.53 41.73
N GLY A 25 18.26 4.93 42.13
CA GLY A 25 17.23 5.57 42.96
C GLY A 25 15.88 4.87 42.90
N ALA A 26 15.62 4.03 43.88
CA ALA A 26 14.35 3.72 44.55
C ALA A 26 13.16 3.12 43.79
N PRO A 27 12.41 2.19 44.43
CA PRO A 27 11.32 1.44 43.86
C PRO A 27 9.99 2.22 43.91
N GLN A 28 9.32 2.37 42.79
CA GLN A 28 7.91 2.72 42.77
C GLN A 28 7.10 1.50 42.35
N THR A 29 6.24 1.13 43.29
CA THR A 29 5.21 0.15 43.23
C THR A 29 4.23 0.35 42.08
N GLY A 30 4.01 -0.69 41.31
CA GLY A 30 2.74 -1.11 40.77
C GLY A 30 1.92 -0.18 39.92
N SER A 31 1.89 -0.49 38.64
CA SER A 31 0.67 -0.60 37.88
C SER A 31 0.96 -1.54 36.72
N ALA A 32 0.35 -2.69 36.80
CA ALA A 32 0.26 -3.60 35.67
C ALA A 32 -0.50 -2.87 34.55
N GLN A 33 0.24 -2.37 33.59
CA GLN A 33 -0.33 -1.91 32.33
C GLN A 33 -0.60 -3.18 31.54
N ALA A 34 -1.88 -3.57 31.57
CA ALA A 34 -2.40 -4.60 30.70
C ALA A 34 -1.97 -4.25 29.27
N GLY A 35 -1.21 -5.16 28.66
CA GLY A 35 -0.92 -5.07 27.25
C GLY A 35 -2.24 -4.99 26.50
N SER A 36 -2.47 -3.87 25.84
CA SER A 36 -3.49 -3.78 24.81
C SER A 36 -3.11 -4.79 23.74
N VAL A 37 -3.82 -5.90 23.72
CA VAL A 37 -3.91 -6.78 22.56
C VAL A 37 -4.60 -5.88 21.54
N SER A 38 -3.87 -5.33 20.60
CA SER A 38 -4.44 -4.65 19.45
C SER A 38 -5.28 -5.67 18.71
N ASP A 39 -6.59 -5.44 18.73
CA ASP A 39 -7.55 -6.19 17.92
C ASP A 39 -7.17 -5.96 16.46
N PRO A 40 -6.94 -6.99 15.63
CA PRO A 40 -6.46 -6.82 14.25
C PRO A 40 -7.51 -6.24 13.30
N LEU A 41 -8.63 -5.73 13.79
CA LEU A 41 -9.74 -5.19 13.01
C LEU A 41 -9.99 -3.68 13.22
N THR A 42 -9.15 -2.98 13.96
CA THR A 42 -9.24 -1.52 14.02
C THR A 42 -8.28 -0.95 12.99
N GLN A 43 -8.79 -0.62 11.81
CA GLN A 43 -8.07 0.23 10.87
C GLN A 43 -7.79 1.57 11.57
N GLU A 44 -6.53 1.82 11.90
CA GLU A 44 -6.09 3.16 12.29
C GLU A 44 -6.10 4.01 11.01
N ASN A 45 -7.19 4.76 10.79
CA ASN A 45 -7.23 5.74 9.71
C ASN A 45 -6.02 6.66 9.84
N THR A 46 -5.23 6.73 8.78
CA THR A 46 -4.14 7.69 8.66
C THR A 46 -4.68 9.10 8.88
N ALA A 47 -3.94 9.95 9.62
CA ALA A 47 -4.38 11.30 9.93
C ALA A 47 -4.73 12.07 8.64
N GLY A 48 -6.00 12.50 8.53
CA GLY A 48 -6.53 13.18 7.34
C GLY A 48 -7.26 12.27 6.34
N SER A 49 -7.25 10.95 6.53
CA SER A 49 -8.04 10.03 5.71
C SER A 49 -9.52 10.08 6.10
N VAL A 50 -10.39 10.05 5.11
CA VAL A 50 -11.85 9.92 5.27
C VAL A 50 -12.37 8.59 4.73
N GLY A 51 -11.52 7.79 4.10
CA GLY A 51 -11.87 6.49 3.58
C GLY A 51 -10.70 5.72 3.02
N THR A 52 -10.93 4.45 2.73
CA THR A 52 -9.95 3.50 2.24
C THR A 52 -10.53 2.66 1.10
N VAL A 53 -9.80 2.55 0.02
CA VAL A 53 -10.05 1.59 -1.06
C VAL A 53 -9.03 0.47 -0.97
N LEU A 54 -9.49 -0.77 -0.90
CA LEU A 54 -8.66 -1.95 -1.05
C LEU A 54 -8.55 -2.33 -2.52
N LEU A 55 -7.34 -2.33 -3.04
CA LEU A 55 -6.99 -2.92 -4.33
C LEU A 55 -6.49 -4.35 -4.09
N SER A 56 -7.22 -5.35 -4.59
CA SER A 56 -6.89 -6.76 -4.42
C SER A 56 -6.83 -7.49 -5.76
N VAL A 57 -5.65 -8.00 -6.04
CA VAL A 57 -5.34 -8.90 -7.16
C VAL A 57 -4.53 -10.09 -6.65
N ASN A 58 -3.89 -9.92 -5.50
CA ASN A 58 -2.71 -10.56 -4.96
C ASN A 58 -1.45 -10.16 -5.75
N PRO A 59 -1.02 -8.88 -5.61
CA PRO A 59 -0.89 -8.06 -4.36
C PRO A 59 -2.20 -7.51 -3.78
N GLU A 60 -2.14 -7.14 -2.47
CA GLU A 60 -3.21 -6.47 -1.73
C GLU A 60 -2.67 -5.18 -1.13
N ILE A 61 -3.31 -4.06 -1.48
CA ILE A 61 -2.88 -2.71 -1.13
C ILE A 61 -4.09 -1.87 -0.72
N GLU A 62 -4.05 -1.29 0.48
CA GLU A 62 -4.99 -0.26 0.90
C GLU A 62 -4.52 1.11 0.45
N ILE A 63 -5.47 1.92 0.01
CA ILE A 63 -5.30 3.26 -0.52
C ILE A 63 -6.16 4.19 0.31
N ASP A 64 -5.53 4.91 1.24
CA ASP A 64 -6.21 5.89 2.08
C ASP A 64 -6.30 7.23 1.34
N TYR A 65 -7.48 7.88 1.39
CA TYR A 65 -7.74 9.12 0.70
C TYR A 65 -8.43 10.16 1.58
N ASP A 66 -8.23 11.44 1.22
CA ASP A 66 -8.82 12.61 1.88
C ASP A 66 -10.22 12.97 1.33
N GLU A 67 -10.85 14.01 1.90
CA GLU A 67 -12.18 14.53 1.49
C GLU A 67 -12.23 14.95 0.01
N SER A 68 -11.09 15.23 -0.61
CA SER A 68 -10.99 15.60 -2.03
C SER A 68 -10.75 14.38 -2.93
N GLY A 69 -10.61 13.17 -2.37
CA GLY A 69 -10.29 11.95 -3.08
C GLY A 69 -8.80 11.82 -3.47
N ASN A 70 -7.92 12.61 -2.83
CA ASN A 70 -6.48 12.48 -3.03
C ASN A 70 -5.89 11.49 -2.05
N VAL A 71 -4.91 10.72 -2.52
CA VAL A 71 -4.25 9.71 -1.70
C VAL A 71 -3.36 10.35 -0.65
N VAL A 72 -3.51 9.89 0.59
CA VAL A 72 -2.72 10.31 1.76
C VAL A 72 -1.78 9.23 2.26
N ALA A 73 -2.13 7.95 2.06
CA ALA A 73 -1.26 6.83 2.40
C ALA A 73 -1.53 5.59 1.53
N LEU A 74 -0.53 4.71 1.45
CA LEU A 74 -0.63 3.37 0.88
C LEU A 74 -0.11 2.36 1.88
N ASN A 75 -0.87 1.28 2.11
CA ASN A 75 -0.53 0.22 3.04
C ASN A 75 -0.57 -1.13 2.34
N ALA A 76 0.53 -1.88 2.37
CA ALA A 76 0.56 -3.23 1.82
C ALA A 76 0.04 -4.24 2.85
N LEU A 77 -0.93 -5.05 2.48
CA LEU A 77 -1.49 -6.08 3.36
C LEU A 77 -0.75 -7.41 3.27
N ASN A 78 -0.02 -7.66 2.18
CA ASN A 78 0.74 -8.90 1.99
C ASN A 78 2.15 -8.65 1.43
N ASP A 79 2.94 -9.71 1.26
CA ASP A 79 4.32 -9.62 0.78
C ASP A 79 4.41 -9.10 -0.66
N ASP A 80 3.47 -9.50 -1.51
CA ASP A 80 3.40 -9.05 -2.91
C ASP A 80 3.05 -7.56 -2.98
N GLY A 81 2.12 -7.08 -2.14
CA GLY A 81 1.83 -5.65 -1.98
C GLY A 81 3.05 -4.85 -1.53
N ARG A 82 3.83 -5.38 -0.58
CA ARG A 82 5.09 -4.75 -0.16
C ARG A 82 6.11 -4.66 -1.30
N ALA A 83 6.20 -5.70 -2.13
CA ALA A 83 7.10 -5.71 -3.28
C ALA A 83 6.72 -4.66 -4.32
N VAL A 84 5.43 -4.50 -4.62
CA VAL A 84 4.91 -3.46 -5.52
C VAL A 84 5.19 -2.07 -4.97
N LEU A 85 4.85 -1.80 -3.69
CA LEU A 85 5.07 -0.49 -3.07
C LEU A 85 6.56 -0.14 -2.90
N ALA A 86 7.47 -1.11 -2.91
CA ALA A 86 8.90 -0.84 -2.88
C ALA A 86 9.42 -0.17 -4.16
N SER A 87 8.75 -0.36 -5.30
CA SER A 87 9.08 0.25 -6.60
C SER A 87 8.25 1.50 -6.90
N TYR A 88 7.14 1.71 -6.19
CA TYR A 88 6.19 2.79 -6.44
C TYR A 88 6.36 3.95 -5.44
N SER A 89 6.32 5.19 -5.92
CA SER A 89 6.45 6.40 -5.10
C SER A 89 5.79 7.61 -5.75
N GLY A 90 5.60 8.69 -4.97
CA GLY A 90 5.04 9.95 -5.46
C GLY A 90 3.53 9.91 -5.66
N TYR A 91 2.83 9.19 -4.81
CA TYR A 91 1.37 9.05 -4.81
C TYR A 91 0.66 10.16 -4.02
N GLU A 92 1.35 10.75 -3.03
CA GLU A 92 0.73 11.73 -2.13
C GLU A 92 0.15 12.91 -2.91
N GLY A 93 -1.10 13.21 -2.65
CA GLY A 93 -1.84 14.30 -3.29
C GLY A 93 -2.30 14.04 -4.72
N LYS A 94 -2.03 12.86 -5.29
CA LYS A 94 -2.67 12.42 -6.53
C LYS A 94 -4.09 11.93 -6.25
N SER A 95 -4.98 12.02 -7.25
CA SER A 95 -6.32 11.43 -7.12
C SER A 95 -6.23 9.91 -6.96
N CYS A 96 -7.16 9.35 -6.18
CA CYS A 96 -7.23 7.90 -5.96
C CYS A 96 -7.33 7.13 -7.30
N ALA A 97 -8.09 7.62 -8.27
CA ALA A 97 -8.20 7.03 -9.59
C ALA A 97 -6.85 6.96 -10.33
N ALA A 98 -6.04 8.03 -10.27
CA ALA A 98 -4.71 8.03 -10.88
C ALA A 98 -3.77 7.03 -10.20
N VAL A 99 -3.78 6.97 -8.85
CA VAL A 99 -2.94 6.04 -8.09
C VAL A 99 -3.36 4.58 -8.34
N VAL A 100 -4.65 4.29 -8.38
CA VAL A 100 -5.16 2.95 -8.72
C VAL A 100 -4.69 2.53 -10.11
N SER A 101 -4.78 3.42 -11.11
CA SER A 101 -4.29 3.17 -12.47
C SER A 101 -2.80 2.84 -12.47
N GLU A 102 -1.96 3.67 -11.84
CA GLU A 102 -0.51 3.47 -11.75
C GLU A 102 -0.14 2.19 -10.99
N LEU A 103 -0.87 1.84 -9.93
CA LEU A 103 -0.66 0.58 -9.19
C LEU A 103 -0.99 -0.65 -10.04
N VAL A 104 -2.05 -0.59 -10.85
CA VAL A 104 -2.38 -1.68 -11.79
C VAL A 104 -1.28 -1.85 -12.83
N ASP A 105 -0.69 -0.75 -13.35
CA ASP A 105 0.47 -0.79 -14.24
C ASP A 105 1.68 -1.45 -13.56
N GLU A 106 2.00 -1.08 -12.31
CA GLU A 106 3.10 -1.68 -11.55
C GLU A 106 2.88 -3.17 -11.26
N ILE A 107 1.64 -3.56 -10.94
CA ILE A 107 1.24 -4.96 -10.74
C ILE A 107 1.41 -5.74 -12.04
N ASN A 108 1.03 -5.16 -13.18
CA ASN A 108 1.22 -5.74 -14.50
C ASN A 108 2.71 -5.90 -14.84
N ALA A 109 3.50 -4.85 -14.64
CA ALA A 109 4.94 -4.87 -14.85
C ALA A 109 5.66 -5.91 -13.96
N GLY A 110 5.13 -6.18 -12.77
CA GLY A 110 5.58 -7.23 -11.87
C GLY A 110 5.20 -8.66 -12.30
N GLY A 111 4.39 -8.83 -13.35
CA GLY A 111 3.95 -10.14 -13.88
C GLY A 111 2.88 -10.82 -13.04
N TYR A 112 2.19 -10.09 -12.16
CA TYR A 112 1.17 -10.68 -11.28
C TYR A 112 -0.10 -11.11 -12.01
N PHE A 113 -0.34 -10.60 -13.22
CA PHE A 113 -1.44 -11.04 -14.08
C PHE A 113 -1.11 -12.26 -14.94
N ASP A 114 0.16 -12.62 -15.08
CA ASP A 114 0.59 -13.80 -15.84
C ASP A 114 0.20 -15.13 -15.15
N ALA A 115 -0.04 -15.07 -13.85
CA ALA A 115 -0.41 -16.24 -13.05
C ALA A 115 -1.93 -16.46 -13.06
N THR A 116 -2.38 -17.52 -13.69
CA THR A 116 -3.78 -17.96 -13.64
C THR A 116 -4.04 -18.86 -12.42
N ILE A 117 -5.26 -18.76 -11.86
CA ILE A 117 -5.76 -19.69 -10.84
C ILE A 117 -6.76 -20.63 -11.54
N ASP A 118 -6.46 -21.93 -11.54
CA ASP A 118 -7.28 -22.95 -12.21
C ASP A 118 -7.56 -22.65 -13.71
N GLY A 119 -6.60 -21.98 -14.38
CA GLY A 119 -6.72 -21.61 -15.78
C GLY A 119 -7.62 -20.39 -16.04
N GLN A 120 -8.01 -19.67 -14.97
CA GLN A 120 -8.76 -18.41 -15.06
C GLN A 120 -7.87 -17.23 -14.69
N GLU A 121 -8.05 -16.11 -15.39
CA GLU A 121 -7.38 -14.87 -15.10
C GLU A 121 -7.86 -14.29 -13.76
N ARG A 122 -6.99 -13.55 -13.08
CA ARG A 122 -7.31 -12.93 -11.80
C ARG A 122 -8.16 -11.69 -12.04
N ASN A 123 -9.23 -11.52 -11.27
CA ASN A 123 -9.98 -10.27 -11.26
C ASN A 123 -9.24 -9.21 -10.44
N ILE A 124 -9.39 -7.96 -10.88
CA ILE A 124 -8.97 -6.79 -10.12
C ILE A 124 -10.16 -6.37 -9.26
N VAL A 125 -10.05 -6.55 -7.95
CA VAL A 125 -11.11 -6.17 -7.02
C VAL A 125 -10.75 -4.83 -6.40
N LEU A 126 -11.63 -3.84 -6.54
CA LEU A 126 -11.61 -2.59 -5.80
C LEU A 126 -12.76 -2.63 -4.79
N LYS A 127 -12.43 -2.59 -3.52
CA LYS A 127 -13.39 -2.64 -2.43
C LYS A 127 -13.32 -1.35 -1.64
N LEU A 128 -14.44 -0.65 -1.51
CA LEU A 128 -14.56 0.45 -0.57
C LEU A 128 -14.77 -0.12 0.83
N GLU A 129 -13.86 0.22 1.75
CA GLU A 129 -13.94 -0.29 3.11
C GLU A 129 -15.05 0.40 3.91
N ARG A 130 -15.65 -0.35 4.84
CA ARG A 130 -16.79 0.11 5.64
C ARG A 130 -16.50 1.41 6.38
N GLY A 131 -17.43 2.34 6.30
CA GLY A 131 -17.34 3.65 6.95
C GLY A 131 -16.55 4.68 6.16
N SER A 132 -16.09 4.35 4.97
CA SER A 132 -15.47 5.29 4.05
C SER A 132 -16.49 6.32 3.56
N GLN A 133 -16.06 7.57 3.41
CA GLN A 133 -16.86 8.64 2.83
C GLN A 133 -16.58 8.75 1.32
N TYR A 134 -17.61 9.05 0.55
CA TYR A 134 -17.45 9.32 -0.88
C TYR A 134 -17.00 10.76 -1.10
N PRO A 135 -15.86 11.03 -1.73
CA PRO A 135 -15.44 12.39 -2.09
C PRO A 135 -16.38 13.03 -3.11
N SER A 136 -17.00 12.23 -3.96
CA SER A 136 -17.98 12.66 -4.95
C SER A 136 -18.94 11.52 -5.31
N ASP A 137 -20.11 11.85 -5.89
CA ASP A 137 -21.06 10.86 -6.41
C ASP A 137 -20.46 10.01 -7.56
N GLN A 138 -19.38 10.46 -8.18
CA GLN A 138 -18.71 9.79 -9.30
C GLN A 138 -17.50 8.96 -8.87
N PHE A 139 -17.10 9.02 -7.60
CA PHE A 139 -15.85 8.47 -7.11
C PHE A 139 -15.62 7.00 -7.51
N LEU A 140 -16.59 6.12 -7.24
CA LEU A 140 -16.49 4.70 -7.63
C LEU A 140 -16.44 4.51 -9.15
N ASN A 141 -17.19 5.31 -9.90
CA ASN A 141 -17.17 5.25 -11.35
C ASN A 141 -15.82 5.69 -11.92
N GLU A 142 -15.19 6.70 -11.33
CA GLU A 142 -13.84 7.18 -11.71
C GLU A 142 -12.79 6.09 -11.45
N LEU A 143 -12.87 5.39 -10.32
CA LEU A 143 -11.99 4.27 -10.01
C LEU A 143 -12.16 3.11 -11.00
N ALA A 144 -13.40 2.71 -11.25
CA ALA A 144 -13.72 1.63 -12.18
C ALA A 144 -13.24 1.95 -13.61
N GLU A 145 -13.45 3.19 -14.06
CA GLU A 145 -13.00 3.65 -15.37
C GLU A 145 -11.49 3.69 -15.49
N ALA A 146 -10.79 4.14 -14.44
CA ALA A 146 -9.33 4.16 -14.40
C ALA A 146 -8.74 2.75 -14.60
N VAL A 147 -9.26 1.75 -13.87
CA VAL A 147 -8.82 0.35 -14.04
C VAL A 147 -9.17 -0.18 -15.43
N ARG A 148 -10.39 0.10 -15.92
CA ARG A 148 -10.81 -0.35 -17.26
C ARG A 148 -9.87 0.16 -18.35
N LEU A 149 -9.47 1.42 -18.28
CA LEU A 149 -8.56 2.03 -19.27
C LEU A 149 -7.19 1.36 -19.29
N VAL A 150 -6.62 1.05 -18.12
CA VAL A 150 -5.33 0.33 -18.03
C VAL A 150 -5.47 -1.09 -18.55
N VAL A 151 -6.50 -1.81 -18.12
CA VAL A 151 -6.76 -3.19 -18.56
C VAL A 151 -6.88 -3.27 -20.08
N GLU A 152 -7.56 -2.30 -20.71
CA GLU A 152 -7.68 -2.22 -22.17
C GLU A 152 -6.36 -1.84 -22.84
N ALA A 153 -5.63 -0.85 -22.31
CA ALA A 153 -4.38 -0.36 -22.88
C ALA A 153 -3.28 -1.43 -22.87
N ASP A 154 -3.17 -2.15 -21.77
CA ASP A 154 -2.15 -3.17 -21.53
C ASP A 154 -2.58 -4.57 -21.98
N GLN A 155 -3.81 -4.72 -22.49
CA GLN A 155 -4.40 -5.99 -22.91
C GLN A 155 -4.39 -7.04 -21.79
N ILE A 156 -4.61 -6.59 -20.55
CA ILE A 156 -4.74 -7.46 -19.39
C ILE A 156 -6.07 -8.21 -19.51
N GLY A 157 -6.05 -9.53 -19.40
CA GLY A 157 -7.27 -10.35 -19.52
C GLY A 157 -8.20 -10.26 -18.32
N SER A 158 -7.76 -9.63 -17.24
CA SER A 158 -8.50 -9.45 -15.99
C SER A 158 -9.67 -8.47 -16.12
N GLN A 159 -10.67 -8.65 -15.26
CA GLN A 159 -11.82 -7.73 -15.17
C GLN A 159 -11.77 -6.96 -13.85
N ALA A 160 -12.16 -5.68 -13.91
CA ALA A 160 -12.38 -4.88 -12.71
C ALA A 160 -13.72 -5.22 -12.06
N VAL A 161 -13.70 -5.48 -10.76
CA VAL A 161 -14.89 -5.72 -9.94
C VAL A 161 -14.89 -4.68 -8.82
N MET A 162 -15.96 -3.88 -8.73
CA MET A 162 -16.18 -2.93 -7.65
C MET A 162 -17.06 -3.56 -6.58
N LEU A 163 -16.64 -3.47 -5.33
CA LEU A 163 -17.41 -3.88 -4.16
C LEU A 163 -17.56 -2.70 -3.22
N ASP A 164 -18.77 -2.52 -2.73
CA ASP A 164 -19.10 -1.56 -1.69
C ASP A 164 -19.58 -2.34 -0.47
N ASP A 165 -19.00 -2.08 0.69
CA ASP A 165 -19.25 -2.82 1.93
C ASP A 165 -20.22 -2.09 2.89
N ASP A 166 -21.05 -1.17 2.35
CA ASP A 166 -22.08 -0.44 3.12
C ASP A 166 -23.28 -1.31 3.53
#